data_0bb84ffee59e8d03ef79993e0f653239
#
_entry.id   0bb84ffee59e8d03ef79993e0f653239
#
_cell.length_a   1.000
_cell.length_b   1.000
_cell.length_c   1.000
_cell.angle_alpha   90.00
_cell.angle_beta   90.00
_cell.angle_gamma   90.00
#
_symmetry.space_group_name_H-M   'P 1'
#
loop_
_entity.id
_entity.type
_entity.pdbx_description
1 polymer ?
#
loop_
_entity_poly.entity_id
_entity_poly.type
_entity_poly.pdbx_seq_one_letter_code
_entity_poly.pdbx_strand_id
1 'polypeptide(L)'
;CFQMGIHTVEKIGGTSMTRFGELMANILIGDRKGSELYNRIFVVSAYGGVTNLLLENKKTAEPGIYAAFAAGDNKAWQEKLESTRARLIELNRTFEELGLDQAAADDFVNERMDGVRSCLKNLMQLRSFGHFHRESYLPAARELLSSVGEAHSAFNSTLILRKHGVNAVFVDLSGWKDQET
;
A
#
# COMPACT_ATOMS: atom_id res chain seq x y z
N CYS A 1 -32.24 -14.69 17.87
CA CYS A 1 -31.64 -13.35 17.98
C CYS A 1 -30.21 -13.41 17.47
N PHE A 2 -29.98 -12.95 16.26
CA PHE A 2 -28.61 -12.69 15.81
C PHE A 2 -28.18 -11.39 16.46
N GLN A 3 -27.29 -11.47 17.43
CA GLN A 3 -26.60 -10.31 17.97
C GLN A 3 -25.59 -9.87 16.91
N MET A 4 -25.88 -8.81 16.17
CA MET A 4 -24.89 -8.18 15.30
C MET A 4 -23.78 -7.65 16.22
N GLY A 5 -22.61 -8.27 16.17
CA GLY A 5 -21.45 -7.83 16.91
C GLY A 5 -21.09 -6.41 16.49
N ILE A 6 -20.88 -5.52 17.46
CA ILE A 6 -20.40 -4.15 17.21
C ILE A 6 -18.94 -4.29 16.77
N HIS A 7 -18.62 -3.86 15.53
CA HIS A 7 -17.26 -3.78 15.06
C HIS A 7 -16.63 -2.46 15.51
N THR A 8 -15.38 -2.51 15.93
CA THR A 8 -14.57 -1.30 16.14
C THR A 8 -13.79 -0.98 14.87
N VAL A 9 -13.63 0.30 14.56
CA VAL A 9 -12.78 0.79 13.46
C VAL A 9 -11.63 1.58 14.05
N GLU A 10 -10.42 1.15 13.80
CA GLU A 10 -9.19 1.72 14.36
C GLU A 10 -8.27 2.18 13.23
N LYS A 11 -7.88 3.45 13.25
CA LYS A 11 -6.92 4.00 12.28
C LYS A 11 -5.50 3.90 12.83
N ILE A 12 -4.57 3.44 12.00
CA ILE A 12 -3.16 3.30 12.35
C ILE A 12 -2.29 4.12 11.40
N GLY A 13 -1.48 5.02 11.98
CA GLY A 13 -0.59 5.90 11.23
C GLY A 13 0.69 5.23 10.76
N GLY A 14 1.35 5.82 9.74
CA GLY A 14 2.51 5.24 9.08
C GLY A 14 3.73 5.02 9.97
N THR A 15 3.95 5.88 10.97
CA THR A 15 5.04 5.69 11.95
C THR A 15 4.83 4.42 12.78
N SER A 16 3.60 4.18 13.24
CA SER A 16 3.24 2.96 13.95
C SER A 16 3.33 1.73 13.05
N MET A 17 2.95 1.84 11.78
CA MET A 17 3.07 0.76 10.80
C MET A 17 4.53 0.34 10.60
N THR A 18 5.47 1.27 10.59
CA THR A 18 6.91 0.98 10.49
C THR A 18 7.44 0.22 11.71
N ARG A 19 6.84 0.46 12.89
CA ARG A 19 7.12 -0.26 14.14
C ARG A 19 6.11 -1.38 14.39
N PHE A 20 5.88 -2.21 13.41
CA PHE A 20 4.79 -3.18 13.44
C PHE A 20 4.88 -4.17 14.62
N GLY A 21 6.08 -4.58 15.01
CA GLY A 21 6.27 -5.45 16.18
C GLY A 21 5.73 -4.84 17.46
N GLU A 22 6.03 -3.56 17.73
CA GLU A 22 5.50 -2.83 18.89
C GLU A 22 3.98 -2.62 18.77
N LEU A 23 3.52 -2.27 17.57
CA LEU A 23 2.10 -2.09 17.27
C LEU A 23 1.31 -3.37 17.54
N MET A 24 1.81 -4.51 17.07
CA MET A 24 1.20 -5.81 17.26
C MET A 24 1.16 -6.19 18.74
N ALA A 25 2.28 -6.04 19.45
CA ALA A 25 2.42 -6.42 20.84
C ALA A 25 1.56 -5.55 21.78
N ASN A 26 1.37 -4.26 21.47
CA ASN A 26 0.71 -3.33 22.38
C ASN A 26 -0.75 -3.04 22.02
N ILE A 27 -1.09 -3.08 20.71
CA ILE A 27 -2.39 -2.61 20.22
C ILE A 27 -3.18 -3.69 19.48
N LEU A 28 -2.58 -4.36 18.50
CA LEU A 28 -3.34 -5.29 17.66
C LEU A 28 -3.70 -6.57 18.41
N ILE A 29 -2.75 -7.16 19.09
CA ILE A 29 -2.91 -8.33 19.95
C ILE A 29 -2.93 -7.89 21.42
N GLY A 30 -1.82 -7.35 21.93
CA GLY A 30 -1.68 -6.97 23.32
C GLY A 30 -1.97 -8.15 24.26
N ASP A 31 -2.76 -7.89 25.28
CA ASP A 31 -3.20 -8.92 26.23
C ASP A 31 -4.50 -9.64 25.81
N ARG A 32 -5.02 -9.32 24.61
CA ARG A 32 -6.30 -9.88 24.12
C ARG A 32 -6.16 -11.36 23.79
N LYS A 33 -7.21 -12.11 24.11
CA LYS A 33 -7.29 -13.56 23.85
C LYS A 33 -8.66 -13.93 23.29
N GLY A 34 -8.68 -15.01 22.49
CA GLY A 34 -9.93 -15.58 21.98
C GLY A 34 -10.75 -14.54 21.21
N SER A 35 -12.02 -14.37 21.59
CA SER A 35 -12.97 -13.49 20.90
C SER A 35 -12.62 -12.00 20.96
N GLU A 36 -11.79 -11.56 21.91
CA GLU A 36 -11.38 -10.16 22.06
C GLU A 36 -10.47 -9.69 20.91
N LEU A 37 -9.88 -10.61 20.17
CA LEU A 37 -9.05 -10.31 19.00
C LEU A 37 -9.87 -9.89 17.78
N TYR A 38 -11.17 -10.22 17.76
CA TYR A 38 -12.01 -10.14 16.58
C TYR A 38 -13.06 -9.03 16.64
N ASN A 39 -13.85 -8.90 15.61
CA ASN A 39 -14.78 -7.78 15.41
C ASN A 39 -14.09 -6.41 15.36
N ARG A 40 -12.90 -6.36 14.81
CA ARG A 40 -12.07 -5.17 14.69
C ARG A 40 -11.68 -4.94 13.25
N ILE A 41 -11.79 -3.71 12.80
CA ILE A 41 -11.38 -3.27 11.46
C ILE A 41 -10.23 -2.28 11.64
N PHE A 42 -9.09 -2.58 11.04
CA PHE A 42 -7.94 -1.69 11.05
C PHE A 42 -7.80 -0.99 9.70
N VAL A 43 -7.83 0.33 9.71
CA VAL A 43 -7.53 1.17 8.56
C VAL A 43 -6.09 1.65 8.71
N VAL A 44 -5.22 1.12 7.87
CA VAL A 44 -3.77 1.32 7.99
C VAL A 44 -3.24 2.31 6.96
N SER A 45 -2.21 3.05 7.34
CA SER A 45 -1.45 3.91 6.44
C SER A 45 -0.28 3.15 5.83
N ALA A 46 0.30 3.67 4.75
CA ALA A 46 1.58 3.20 4.24
C ALA A 46 2.68 3.28 5.30
N TYR A 47 3.71 2.47 5.17
CA TYR A 47 4.92 2.61 6.00
C TYR A 47 5.55 3.99 5.87
N GLY A 48 6.25 4.43 6.92
CA GLY A 48 6.88 5.76 6.95
C GLY A 48 7.77 6.03 5.73
N GLY A 49 7.54 7.15 5.05
CA GLY A 49 8.29 7.56 3.88
C GLY A 49 7.82 6.98 2.53
N VAL A 50 7.04 5.90 2.52
CA VAL A 50 6.59 5.24 1.27
C VAL A 50 5.75 6.16 0.41
N THR A 51 4.82 6.91 1.00
CA THR A 51 3.98 7.85 0.23
C THR A 51 4.83 8.92 -0.50
N ASN A 52 5.94 9.35 0.09
CA ASN A 52 6.84 10.30 -0.56
C ASN A 52 7.53 9.69 -1.79
N LEU A 53 7.88 8.41 -1.76
CA LEU A 53 8.46 7.71 -2.91
C LEU A 53 7.44 7.53 -4.04
N LEU A 54 6.20 7.24 -3.68
CA LEU A 54 5.12 7.04 -4.64
C LEU A 54 4.64 8.35 -5.28
N LEU A 55 4.57 9.42 -4.52
CA LEU A 55 4.03 10.71 -4.95
C LEU A 55 5.11 11.80 -5.09
N GLU A 56 5.38 12.49 -4.02
CA GLU A 56 6.41 13.52 -3.86
C GLU A 56 6.71 13.74 -2.37
N ASN A 57 7.91 14.21 -2.07
CA ASN A 57 8.25 14.59 -0.71
C ASN A 57 7.66 15.98 -0.39
N LYS A 58 6.71 16.04 0.52
CA LYS A 58 6.01 17.28 0.89
C LYS A 58 6.92 18.34 1.53
N LYS A 59 8.05 17.92 2.12
CA LYS A 59 8.98 18.85 2.82
C LYS A 59 10.06 19.37 1.90
N THR A 60 10.62 18.51 1.05
CA THR A 60 11.76 18.83 0.17
C THR A 60 11.34 19.11 -1.26
N ALA A 61 10.08 18.83 -1.62
CA ALA A 61 9.56 18.85 -2.98
C ALA A 61 10.29 17.89 -3.93
N GLU A 62 11.06 16.94 -3.39
CA GLU A 62 11.69 15.89 -4.21
C GLU A 62 10.62 15.04 -4.88
N PRO A 63 10.68 14.88 -6.23
CA PRO A 63 9.66 14.13 -6.95
C PRO A 63 9.75 12.64 -6.67
N GLY A 64 8.60 12.02 -6.37
CA GLY A 64 8.39 10.58 -6.44
C GLY A 64 7.95 10.14 -7.83
N ILE A 65 7.39 8.95 -7.93
CA ILE A 65 6.92 8.39 -9.21
C ILE A 65 5.88 9.30 -9.86
N TYR A 66 4.85 9.69 -9.09
CA TYR A 66 3.76 10.53 -9.61
C TYR A 66 4.25 11.88 -10.12
N ALA A 67 5.06 12.60 -9.34
CA ALA A 67 5.52 13.93 -9.74
C ALA A 67 6.38 13.87 -11.02
N ALA A 68 7.25 12.87 -11.15
CA ALA A 68 8.04 12.65 -12.37
C ALA A 68 7.14 12.30 -13.58
N PHE A 69 6.14 11.45 -13.38
CA PHE A 69 5.16 11.10 -14.42
C PHE A 69 4.35 12.33 -14.83
N ALA A 70 3.84 13.10 -13.88
CA ALA A 70 3.09 14.33 -14.13
C ALA A 70 3.93 15.40 -14.85
N ALA A 71 5.22 15.49 -14.57
CA ALA A 71 6.15 16.36 -15.30
C ALA A 71 6.43 15.89 -16.74
N GLY A 72 6.10 14.65 -17.08
CA GLY A 72 6.35 14.07 -18.40
C GLY A 72 7.77 13.54 -18.59
N ASP A 73 8.51 13.37 -17.51
CA ASP A 73 9.85 12.78 -17.54
C ASP A 73 9.76 11.26 -17.54
N ASN A 74 9.76 10.72 -18.76
CA ASN A 74 9.54 9.29 -19.01
C ASN A 74 10.64 8.40 -18.45
N LYS A 75 11.86 8.89 -18.38
CA LYS A 75 12.98 8.14 -17.82
C LYS A 75 12.91 8.17 -16.30
N ALA A 76 12.74 9.36 -15.73
CA ALA A 76 12.74 9.55 -14.30
C ALA A 76 11.65 8.75 -13.58
N TRP A 77 10.40 8.76 -14.08
CA TRP A 77 9.34 8.01 -13.39
C TRP A 77 9.56 6.50 -13.43
N GLN A 78 10.15 5.96 -14.51
CA GLN A 78 10.45 4.53 -14.60
C GLN A 78 11.60 4.14 -13.66
N GLU A 79 12.66 4.94 -13.59
CA GLU A 79 13.76 4.73 -12.64
C GLU A 79 13.27 4.80 -11.18
N LYS A 80 12.42 5.78 -10.87
CA LYS A 80 11.81 5.92 -9.55
C LYS A 80 10.87 4.76 -9.19
N LEU A 81 10.16 4.22 -10.16
CA LEU A 81 9.30 3.05 -9.96
C LEU A 81 10.16 1.84 -9.56
N GLU A 82 11.28 1.59 -10.23
CA GLU A 82 12.16 0.47 -9.89
C GLU A 82 12.86 0.67 -8.54
N SER A 83 13.33 1.87 -8.24
CA SER A 83 13.93 2.16 -6.94
C SER A 83 12.91 2.07 -5.79
N THR A 84 11.67 2.46 -6.04
CA THR A 84 10.57 2.30 -5.06
C THR A 84 10.23 0.83 -4.87
N ARG A 85 10.13 0.04 -5.95
CA ARG A 85 9.96 -1.42 -5.87
C ARG A 85 11.03 -2.05 -4.96
N ALA A 86 12.29 -1.75 -5.22
CA ALA A 86 13.40 -2.27 -4.42
C ALA A 86 13.26 -1.86 -2.94
N ARG A 87 12.85 -0.63 -2.68
CA ARG A 87 12.65 -0.14 -1.32
C ARG A 87 11.50 -0.85 -0.59
N LEU A 88 10.40 -1.14 -1.28
CA LEU A 88 9.28 -1.89 -0.70
C LEU A 88 9.69 -3.33 -0.37
N ILE A 89 10.46 -3.97 -1.24
CA ILE A 89 11.02 -5.32 -1.00
C ILE A 89 12.00 -5.30 0.19
N GLU A 90 12.85 -4.27 0.28
CA GLU A 90 13.74 -4.10 1.44
C GLU A 90 12.95 -3.93 2.74
N LEU A 91 11.85 -3.19 2.72
CA LEU A 91 10.95 -3.07 3.87
C LEU A 91 10.38 -4.43 4.31
N ASN A 92 10.04 -5.31 3.37
CA ASN A 92 9.59 -6.66 3.70
C ASN A 92 10.65 -7.40 4.55
N ARG A 93 11.94 -7.23 4.26
CA ARG A 93 13.03 -7.86 5.02
C ARG A 93 13.07 -7.41 6.48
N THR A 94 12.66 -6.18 6.77
CA THR A 94 12.64 -5.67 8.15
C THR A 94 11.63 -6.40 9.05
N PHE A 95 10.68 -7.12 8.46
CA PHE A 95 9.65 -7.88 9.17
C PHE A 95 9.91 -9.40 9.18
N GLU A 96 11.09 -9.84 8.77
CA GLU A 96 11.44 -11.27 8.76
C GLU A 96 11.33 -11.91 10.16
N GLU A 97 11.83 -11.24 11.19
CA GLU A 97 11.76 -11.70 12.58
C GLU A 97 10.32 -11.81 13.11
N LEU A 98 9.39 -11.05 12.54
CA LEU A 98 7.97 -11.15 12.87
C LEU A 98 7.26 -12.30 12.15
N GLY A 99 7.96 -13.01 11.28
CA GLY A 99 7.44 -14.14 10.54
C GLY A 99 6.68 -13.77 9.26
N LEU A 100 6.97 -12.60 8.67
CA LEU A 100 6.41 -12.24 7.36
C LEU A 100 6.84 -13.26 6.31
N ASP A 101 5.87 -13.80 5.57
CA ASP A 101 6.12 -14.60 4.38
C ASP A 101 6.74 -13.70 3.30
N GLN A 102 8.07 -13.76 3.17
CA GLN A 102 8.84 -12.90 2.28
C GLN A 102 8.45 -13.11 0.81
N ALA A 103 8.25 -14.36 0.39
CA ALA A 103 7.90 -14.68 -0.98
C ALA A 103 6.53 -14.09 -1.33
N ALA A 104 5.51 -14.29 -0.50
CA ALA A 104 4.18 -13.73 -0.71
C ALA A 104 4.19 -12.19 -0.68
N ALA A 105 4.94 -11.58 0.23
CA ALA A 105 5.06 -10.12 0.33
C ALA A 105 5.76 -9.51 -0.89
N ASP A 106 6.83 -10.14 -1.38
CA ASP A 106 7.57 -9.68 -2.56
C ASP A 106 6.75 -9.86 -3.83
N ASP A 107 6.02 -10.97 -3.97
CA ASP A 107 5.11 -11.21 -5.10
C ASP A 107 4.00 -10.15 -5.15
N PHE A 108 3.44 -9.79 -4.01
CA PHE A 108 2.45 -8.71 -3.91
C PHE A 108 3.02 -7.37 -4.39
N VAL A 109 4.21 -6.99 -3.94
CA VAL A 109 4.90 -5.77 -4.38
C VAL A 109 5.13 -5.80 -5.89
N ASN A 110 5.66 -6.90 -6.41
CA ASN A 110 5.95 -7.04 -7.83
C ASN A 110 4.70 -6.93 -8.69
N GLU A 111 3.61 -7.61 -8.31
CA GLU A 111 2.34 -7.53 -9.03
C GLU A 111 1.81 -6.09 -9.08
N ARG A 112 1.82 -5.38 -7.93
CA ARG A 112 1.35 -4.00 -7.85
C ARG A 112 2.20 -3.04 -8.68
N MET A 113 3.51 -3.14 -8.57
CA MET A 113 4.42 -2.25 -9.29
C MET A 113 4.41 -2.52 -10.80
N ASP A 114 4.25 -3.76 -11.24
CA ASP A 114 4.08 -4.10 -12.65
C ASP A 114 2.76 -3.58 -13.20
N GLY A 115 1.68 -3.70 -12.45
CA GLY A 115 0.39 -3.15 -12.83
C GLY A 115 0.40 -1.63 -12.92
N VAL A 116 1.01 -0.95 -11.96
CA VAL A 116 1.22 0.51 -11.99
C VAL A 116 2.04 0.91 -13.23
N ARG A 117 3.16 0.22 -13.51
CA ARG A 117 3.97 0.48 -14.70
C ARG A 117 3.15 0.38 -15.98
N SER A 118 2.36 -0.68 -16.12
CA SER A 118 1.51 -0.91 -17.28
C SER A 118 0.46 0.19 -17.43
N CYS A 119 -0.20 0.55 -16.33
CA CYS A 119 -1.21 1.62 -16.32
C CYS A 119 -0.60 2.96 -16.74
N LEU A 120 0.54 3.37 -16.16
CA LEU A 120 1.20 4.63 -16.49
C LEU A 120 1.67 4.66 -17.94
N LYS A 121 2.18 3.55 -18.48
CA LYS A 121 2.53 3.44 -19.90
C LYS A 121 1.32 3.62 -20.82
N ASN A 122 0.20 3.01 -20.50
CA ASN A 122 -1.04 3.15 -21.26
C ASN A 122 -1.57 4.59 -21.21
N LEU A 123 -1.53 5.25 -20.07
CA LEU A 123 -1.91 6.66 -19.92
C LEU A 123 -1.01 7.58 -20.75
N MET A 124 0.28 7.27 -20.85
CA MET A 124 1.18 8.02 -21.72
C MET A 124 0.83 7.87 -23.20
N GLN A 125 0.42 6.69 -23.65
CA GLN A 125 -0.02 6.48 -25.02
C GLN A 125 -1.27 7.30 -25.35
N LEU A 126 -2.21 7.44 -24.41
CA LEU A 126 -3.39 8.30 -24.59
C LEU A 126 -3.04 9.75 -24.83
N ARG A 127 -1.90 10.24 -24.33
CA ARG A 127 -1.44 11.62 -24.54
C ARG A 127 -1.16 11.94 -26.02
N SER A 128 -0.90 10.95 -26.86
CA SER A 128 -0.71 11.16 -28.31
C SER A 128 -2.01 11.51 -29.04
N PHE A 129 -3.16 11.30 -28.40
CA PHE A 129 -4.47 11.63 -28.93
C PHE A 129 -4.98 12.91 -28.30
N GLY A 130 -5.20 13.96 -29.10
CA GLY A 130 -5.51 15.31 -28.63
C GLY A 130 -6.81 15.47 -27.82
N HIS A 131 -7.68 14.44 -27.78
CA HIS A 131 -8.89 14.41 -26.99
C HIS A 131 -8.67 14.06 -25.52
N PHE A 132 -7.48 13.49 -25.16
CA PHE A 132 -7.16 13.08 -23.81
C PHE A 132 -6.22 14.10 -23.14
N HIS A 133 -6.79 14.99 -22.35
CA HIS A 133 -6.03 16.00 -21.61
C HIS A 133 -5.42 15.41 -20.32
N ARG A 134 -4.23 15.87 -19.98
CA ARG A 134 -3.50 15.43 -18.78
C ARG A 134 -4.33 15.56 -17.50
N GLU A 135 -5.08 16.64 -17.38
CA GLU A 135 -5.92 16.97 -16.23
C GLU A 135 -7.02 15.92 -15.98
N SER A 136 -7.42 15.16 -17.00
CA SER A 136 -8.47 14.16 -16.88
C SER A 136 -7.99 12.85 -16.23
N TYR A 137 -6.71 12.48 -16.38
CA TYR A 137 -6.19 11.20 -15.87
C TYR A 137 -5.15 11.32 -14.74
N LEU A 138 -4.53 12.48 -14.55
CA LEU A 138 -3.54 12.68 -13.50
C LEU A 138 -4.08 12.44 -12.08
N PRO A 139 -5.31 12.86 -11.72
CA PRO A 139 -5.86 12.54 -10.40
C PRO A 139 -5.98 11.04 -10.17
N ALA A 140 -6.47 10.29 -11.16
CA ALA A 140 -6.59 8.83 -11.06
C ALA A 140 -5.22 8.14 -10.96
N ALA A 141 -4.22 8.62 -11.69
CA ALA A 141 -2.85 8.13 -11.57
C ALA A 141 -2.27 8.38 -10.16
N ARG A 142 -2.57 9.52 -9.56
CA ARG A 142 -2.18 9.86 -8.20
C ARG A 142 -2.81 8.92 -7.18
N GLU A 143 -4.10 8.67 -7.29
CA GLU A 143 -4.82 7.75 -6.41
C GLU A 143 -4.29 6.33 -6.52
N LEU A 144 -4.08 5.84 -7.75
CA LEU A 144 -3.50 4.52 -8.00
C LEU A 144 -2.16 4.35 -7.29
N LEU A 145 -1.24 5.31 -7.46
CA LEU A 145 0.07 5.28 -6.83
C LEU A 145 -0.03 5.37 -5.30
N SER A 146 -0.84 6.27 -4.76
CA SER A 146 -1.05 6.42 -3.33
C SER A 146 -1.53 5.12 -2.69
N SER A 147 -2.46 4.42 -3.34
CA SER A 147 -3.06 3.20 -2.82
C SER A 147 -2.08 2.03 -2.67
N VAL A 148 -1.01 2.00 -3.45
CA VAL A 148 0.01 0.93 -3.39
C VAL A 148 0.63 0.82 -2.00
N GLY A 149 0.97 1.95 -1.38
CA GLY A 149 1.61 1.96 -0.07
C GLY A 149 0.71 1.42 1.04
N GLU A 150 -0.55 1.80 1.02
CA GLU A 150 -1.54 1.36 2.01
C GLU A 150 -1.90 -0.12 1.81
N ALA A 151 -2.10 -0.56 0.58
CA ALA A 151 -2.34 -1.96 0.27
C ALA A 151 -1.16 -2.86 0.67
N HIS A 152 0.08 -2.42 0.43
CA HIS A 152 1.29 -3.14 0.83
C HIS A 152 1.36 -3.34 2.35
N SER A 153 1.19 -2.27 3.12
CA SER A 153 1.24 -2.37 4.59
C SER A 153 0.09 -3.22 5.15
N ALA A 154 -1.11 -3.12 4.59
CA ALA A 154 -2.27 -3.92 5.00
C ALA A 154 -2.08 -5.41 4.68
N PHE A 155 -1.55 -5.74 3.50
CA PHE A 155 -1.26 -7.11 3.10
C PHE A 155 -0.22 -7.76 4.02
N ASN A 156 0.90 -7.08 4.24
CA ASN A 156 1.95 -7.57 5.15
C ASN A 156 1.42 -7.76 6.58
N SER A 157 0.62 -6.81 7.08
CA SER A 157 0.01 -6.90 8.42
C SER A 157 -0.87 -8.14 8.55
N THR A 158 -1.65 -8.45 7.51
CA THR A 158 -2.49 -9.64 7.49
C THR A 158 -1.67 -10.92 7.55
N LEU A 159 -0.57 -11.00 6.77
CA LEU A 159 0.31 -12.17 6.78
C LEU A 159 0.97 -12.37 8.16
N ILE A 160 1.48 -11.29 8.76
CA ILE A 160 2.13 -11.35 10.07
C ILE A 160 1.11 -11.76 11.16
N LEU A 161 -0.06 -11.15 11.19
CA LEU A 161 -1.10 -11.50 12.16
C LEU A 161 -1.52 -12.97 12.04
N ARG A 162 -1.68 -13.48 10.82
CA ARG A 162 -1.98 -14.90 10.59
C ARG A 162 -0.87 -15.81 11.11
N LYS A 163 0.40 -15.42 10.93
CA LYS A 163 1.55 -16.14 11.46
C LYS A 163 1.52 -16.23 13.00
N HIS A 164 0.98 -15.23 13.65
CA HIS A 164 0.78 -15.17 15.11
C HIS A 164 -0.57 -15.74 15.59
N GLY A 165 -1.26 -16.50 14.74
CA GLY A 165 -2.49 -17.22 15.11
C GLY A 165 -3.76 -16.38 15.08
N VAL A 166 -3.73 -15.16 14.56
CA VAL A 166 -4.92 -14.30 14.39
C VAL A 166 -5.54 -14.56 13.02
N ASN A 167 -6.86 -14.85 12.99
CA ASN A 167 -7.58 -14.96 11.73
C ASN A 167 -7.87 -13.59 11.14
N ALA A 168 -6.87 -12.99 10.52
CA ALA A 168 -6.95 -11.70 9.87
C ALA A 168 -7.32 -11.83 8.39
N VAL A 169 -8.05 -10.87 7.87
CA VAL A 169 -8.45 -10.81 6.44
C VAL A 169 -7.98 -9.51 5.85
N PHE A 170 -7.31 -9.59 4.70
CA PHE A 170 -6.96 -8.44 3.89
C PHE A 170 -8.17 -8.01 3.07
N VAL A 171 -8.60 -6.76 3.24
CA VAL A 171 -9.66 -6.15 2.43
C VAL A 171 -9.03 -5.03 1.63
N ASP A 172 -8.99 -5.19 0.32
CA ASP A 172 -8.46 -4.20 -0.60
C ASP A 172 -9.58 -3.27 -1.08
N LEU A 173 -9.52 -2.01 -0.67
CA LEU A 173 -10.47 -0.97 -1.08
C LEU A 173 -9.86 -0.01 -2.11
N SER A 174 -8.70 -0.35 -2.67
CA SER A 174 -7.97 0.52 -3.60
C SER A 174 -8.54 0.53 -5.03
N GLY A 175 -9.53 -0.30 -5.33
CA GLY A 175 -10.03 -0.49 -6.70
C GLY A 175 -9.06 -1.26 -7.61
N TRP A 176 -8.13 -2.02 -7.04
CA TRP A 176 -7.13 -2.75 -7.79
C TRP A 176 -7.73 -3.88 -8.62
N LYS A 177 -7.67 -3.72 -9.95
CA LYS A 177 -8.23 -4.67 -10.92
C LYS A 177 -9.72 -5.00 -10.69
N ASP A 178 -10.45 -4.13 -10.02
CA ASP A 178 -11.89 -4.27 -9.91
C ASP A 178 -12.50 -4.12 -11.31
N GLN A 179 -13.27 -5.11 -11.71
CA GLN A 179 -14.03 -5.02 -12.95
C GLN A 179 -15.31 -4.26 -12.64
N GLU A 180 -15.62 -3.26 -13.45
CA GLU A 180 -16.95 -2.66 -13.44
C GLU A 180 -17.95 -3.75 -13.83
N THR A 181 -18.86 -4.07 -12.91
CA THR A 181 -19.97 -5.00 -13.13
C THR A 181 -21.19 -4.26 -13.67
#